data_3a4a736a5b72e8c627b0b21100f43e37
#
_entry.id   3a4a736a5b72e8c627b0b21100f43e37
#
_cell.length_a   1.000
_cell.length_b   1.000
_cell.length_c   1.000
_cell.angle_alpha   90.00
_cell.angle_beta   90.00
_cell.angle_gamma   90.00
#
_symmetry.space_group_name_H-M   'P 1'
#
loop_
_entity.id
_entity.type
_entity.pdbx_description
1 polymer ?
#
loop_
_entity_poly.entity_id
_entity_poly.type
_entity_poly.pdbx_seq_one_letter_code
_entity_poly.pdbx_strand_id
1 'polypeptide(L)'
;VLFRSSYQGNLIDNIALDFKDGRIIDATATRGENVLKQLIETDDGSKSLGEVSLVPDPSPISQSGILFYNTLFDENASDHLAIGAAYASNISDGKTASPESLASRGWNISDVHVDFMIGSSDMMIDGITQDNHSVPVFRNGDWA
;
A
#
# COMPACT_ATOMS: atom_id res chain seq x y z
N VAL A 1 -5.29 9.10 -11.78
CA VAL A 1 -5.03 9.01 -10.33
C VAL A 1 -3.59 9.44 -10.10
N LEU A 2 -3.40 10.38 -9.22
CA LEU A 2 -2.06 10.78 -8.83
C LEU A 2 -1.61 9.82 -7.72
N PHE A 3 -0.82 8.81 -8.08
CA PHE A 3 -0.08 8.01 -7.09
C PHE A 3 0.78 8.95 -6.26
N ARG A 4 0.38 9.19 -5.02
CA ARG A 4 0.95 10.25 -4.20
C ARG A 4 1.19 9.74 -2.79
N SER A 5 2.35 10.05 -2.24
CA SER A 5 2.69 9.84 -0.83
C SER A 5 3.32 11.09 -0.25
N SER A 6 3.16 11.28 1.06
CA SER A 6 3.87 12.31 1.83
C SER A 6 4.76 11.61 2.85
N TYR A 7 6.08 11.72 2.68
CA TYR A 7 7.05 11.13 3.58
C TYR A 7 8.05 12.16 4.07
N GLN A 8 8.19 12.30 5.39
CA GLN A 8 9.09 13.26 6.05
C GLN A 8 8.98 14.69 5.48
N GLY A 9 7.75 15.14 5.20
CA GLY A 9 7.48 16.47 4.64
C GLY A 9 7.79 16.61 3.14
N ASN A 10 8.22 15.54 2.47
CA ASN A 10 8.42 15.50 1.03
C ASN A 10 7.22 14.84 0.36
N LEU A 11 6.78 15.45 -0.74
CA LEU A 11 5.76 14.89 -1.60
C LEU A 11 6.43 14.01 -2.66
N ILE A 12 5.95 12.78 -2.79
CA ILE A 12 6.40 11.84 -3.83
C ILE A 12 5.20 11.64 -4.78
N ASP A 13 5.35 11.99 -6.05
CA ASP A 13 4.29 11.96 -7.05
C ASP A 13 4.59 10.98 -8.17
N ASN A 14 3.53 10.34 -8.69
CA ASN A 14 3.57 9.38 -9.79
C ASN A 14 4.60 8.26 -9.54
N ILE A 15 4.41 7.57 -8.43
CA ILE A 15 5.24 6.44 -8.05
C ILE A 15 4.97 5.26 -9.02
N ALA A 16 6.04 4.64 -9.51
CA ALA A 16 5.99 3.36 -10.18
C ALA A 16 6.99 2.42 -9.52
N LEU A 17 6.55 1.21 -9.22
CA LEU A 17 7.33 0.17 -8.56
C LEU A 17 7.25 -1.12 -9.38
N ASP A 18 8.40 -1.69 -9.69
CA ASP A 18 8.50 -3.01 -10.28
C ASP A 18 8.86 -4.04 -9.22
N PHE A 19 8.12 -5.15 -9.21
CA PHE A 19 8.30 -6.22 -8.23
C PHE A 19 8.78 -7.50 -8.89
N LYS A 20 9.65 -8.21 -8.19
CA LYS A 20 10.01 -9.59 -8.49
C LYS A 20 10.03 -10.39 -7.19
N ASP A 21 9.28 -11.50 -7.17
CA ASP A 21 9.16 -12.38 -6.00
C ASP A 21 8.81 -11.61 -4.69
N GLY A 22 7.90 -10.62 -4.81
CA GLY A 22 7.44 -9.77 -3.69
C GLY A 22 8.42 -8.69 -3.27
N ARG A 23 9.56 -8.51 -3.96
CA ARG A 23 10.55 -7.47 -3.66
C ARG A 23 10.58 -6.42 -4.76
N ILE A 24 10.70 -5.16 -4.36
CA ILE A 24 10.91 -4.03 -5.26
C ILE A 24 12.29 -4.16 -5.90
N ILE A 25 12.32 -4.20 -7.24
CA ILE A 25 13.55 -4.29 -8.04
C ILE A 25 13.85 -2.99 -8.78
N ASP A 26 12.83 -2.16 -9.01
CA ASP A 26 12.97 -0.82 -9.56
C ASP A 26 11.89 0.11 -8.99
N ALA A 27 12.24 1.38 -8.86
CA ALA A 27 11.35 2.42 -8.32
C ALA A 27 11.64 3.77 -8.97
N THR A 28 10.60 4.38 -9.51
CA THR A 28 10.66 5.71 -10.12
C THR A 28 9.54 6.60 -9.60
N ALA A 29 9.75 7.92 -9.65
CA ALA A 29 8.72 8.91 -9.37
C ALA A 29 9.00 10.20 -10.17
N THR A 30 7.96 10.93 -10.56
CA THR A 30 8.15 12.21 -11.26
C THR A 30 8.61 13.33 -10.32
N ARG A 31 8.34 13.17 -9.02
CA ARG A 31 8.80 14.05 -7.95
C ARG A 31 9.18 13.21 -6.74
N GLY A 32 10.27 13.58 -6.08
CA GLY A 32 10.70 12.90 -4.85
C GLY A 32 11.33 11.52 -5.07
N GLU A 33 11.77 11.15 -6.28
CA GLU A 33 12.35 9.84 -6.59
C GLU A 33 13.53 9.48 -5.67
N ASN A 34 14.41 10.45 -5.35
CA ASN A 34 15.53 10.21 -4.44
C ASN A 34 15.04 9.84 -3.03
N VAL A 35 13.94 10.45 -2.56
CA VAL A 35 13.35 10.14 -1.26
C VAL A 35 12.72 8.74 -1.28
N LEU A 36 12.04 8.36 -2.37
CA LEU A 36 11.50 7.02 -2.58
C LEU A 36 12.63 5.97 -2.55
N LYS A 37 13.72 6.20 -3.26
CA LYS A 37 14.89 5.29 -3.28
C LYS A 37 15.54 5.15 -1.90
N GLN A 38 15.68 6.25 -1.16
CA GLN A 38 16.17 6.20 0.22
C GLN A 38 15.23 5.43 1.15
N LEU A 39 13.92 5.61 1.01
CA LEU A 39 12.92 4.85 1.75
C LEU A 39 13.08 3.35 1.54
N ILE A 40 13.17 2.89 0.28
CA ILE A 40 13.31 1.48 -0.10
C ILE A 40 14.64 0.88 0.39
N GLU A 41 15.66 1.69 0.58
CA GLU A 41 16.98 1.24 1.07
C GLU A 41 17.14 1.36 2.59
N THR A 42 16.07 1.69 3.35
CA THR A 42 16.13 1.84 4.81
C THR A 42 16.52 0.53 5.51
N ASP A 43 15.87 -0.57 5.15
CA ASP A 43 16.16 -1.91 5.65
C ASP A 43 15.72 -2.99 4.64
N ASP A 44 15.83 -4.26 5.02
CA ASP A 44 15.45 -5.34 4.12
C ASP A 44 13.93 -5.43 3.90
N GLY A 45 13.13 -5.13 4.92
CA GLY A 45 11.67 -5.13 4.85
C GLY A 45 11.10 -3.99 4.02
N SER A 46 11.81 -2.84 3.94
CA SER A 46 11.39 -1.69 3.11
C SER A 46 11.41 -1.98 1.60
N LYS A 47 11.97 -3.13 1.20
CA LYS A 47 11.94 -3.61 -0.20
C LYS A 47 10.69 -4.42 -0.55
N SER A 48 9.73 -4.53 0.36
CA SER A 48 8.50 -5.29 0.17
C SER A 48 7.28 -4.51 0.66
N LEU A 49 6.09 -4.95 0.23
CA LEU A 49 4.85 -4.39 0.74
C LEU A 49 4.55 -4.93 2.14
N GLY A 50 3.96 -4.09 2.97
CA GLY A 50 3.41 -4.42 4.29
C GLY A 50 1.89 -4.32 4.34
N GLU A 51 1.26 -3.63 3.38
CA GLU A 51 -0.17 -3.44 3.36
C GLU A 51 -0.74 -3.41 1.95
N VAL A 52 -1.94 -3.97 1.82
CA VAL A 52 -2.85 -3.79 0.69
C VAL A 52 -4.21 -3.43 1.29
N SER A 53 -4.69 -2.23 1.03
CA SER A 53 -5.92 -1.70 1.59
C SER A 53 -6.94 -1.37 0.51
N LEU A 54 -8.20 -1.76 0.75
CA LEU A 54 -9.32 -1.52 -0.16
C LEU A 54 -10.21 -0.44 0.43
N VAL A 55 -10.24 0.72 -0.22
CA VAL A 55 -11.03 1.89 0.18
C VAL A 55 -11.76 2.43 -1.05
N PRO A 56 -13.10 2.42 -1.08
CA PRO A 56 -13.84 2.91 -2.24
C PRO A 56 -13.61 4.41 -2.48
N ASP A 57 -13.55 4.81 -3.75
CA ASP A 57 -13.37 6.21 -4.16
C ASP A 57 -14.43 7.16 -3.55
N PRO A 58 -15.72 6.77 -3.39
CA PRO A 58 -16.71 7.60 -2.68
C PRO A 58 -16.52 7.67 -1.16
N SER A 59 -15.30 7.45 -0.63
CA SER A 59 -15.04 7.64 0.81
C SER A 59 -15.27 9.08 1.27
N PRO A 60 -15.61 9.32 2.56
CA PRO A 60 -15.77 10.69 3.08
C PRO A 60 -14.53 11.56 2.90
N ILE A 61 -13.34 10.97 2.97
CA ILE A 61 -12.07 11.68 2.76
C ILE A 61 -11.93 12.10 1.30
N SER A 62 -12.16 11.20 0.34
CA SER A 62 -12.18 11.53 -1.07
C SER A 62 -13.19 12.62 -1.41
N GLN A 63 -14.41 12.48 -0.91
CA GLN A 63 -15.51 13.43 -1.15
C GLN A 63 -15.27 14.82 -0.53
N SER A 64 -14.43 14.92 0.49
CA SER A 64 -14.06 16.22 1.08
C SER A 64 -13.26 17.10 0.11
N GLY A 65 -12.55 16.51 -0.84
CA GLY A 65 -11.64 17.20 -1.75
C GLY A 65 -10.45 17.86 -1.05
N ILE A 66 -10.21 17.54 0.22
CA ILE A 66 -9.14 18.13 1.04
C ILE A 66 -7.95 17.19 1.07
N LEU A 67 -6.76 17.73 0.81
CA LEU A 67 -5.49 17.06 1.12
C LEU A 67 -5.04 17.51 2.52
N PHE A 68 -4.99 16.57 3.45
CA PHE A 68 -4.72 16.86 4.87
C PHE A 68 -3.21 16.96 5.16
N TYR A 69 -2.34 16.45 4.28
CA TYR A 69 -0.91 16.25 4.52
C TYR A 69 -0.65 15.42 5.79
N ASN A 70 -1.57 14.53 6.08
CA ASN A 70 -1.51 13.58 7.17
C ASN A 70 -1.91 12.21 6.65
N THR A 71 -0.96 11.29 6.62
CA THR A 71 -1.13 9.96 6.02
C THR A 71 -2.31 9.21 6.63
N LEU A 72 -2.52 9.28 7.96
CA LEU A 72 -3.65 8.62 8.65
C LEU A 72 -5.04 9.08 8.16
N PHE A 73 -5.13 10.24 7.53
CA PHE A 73 -6.36 10.71 6.89
C PHE A 73 -6.32 10.44 5.38
N ASP A 74 -5.22 10.83 4.72
CA ASP A 74 -5.12 10.83 3.27
C ASP A 74 -5.12 9.41 2.68
N GLU A 75 -4.65 8.40 3.40
CA GLU A 75 -4.71 6.98 3.00
C GLU A 75 -6.16 6.50 2.81
N ASN A 76 -7.11 7.06 3.57
CA ASN A 76 -8.52 6.70 3.48
C ASN A 76 -9.26 7.40 2.32
N ALA A 77 -8.56 8.08 1.44
CA ALA A 77 -9.14 8.66 0.23
C ALA A 77 -9.34 7.63 -0.89
N SER A 78 -8.57 6.56 -0.93
CA SER A 78 -8.66 5.53 -1.99
C SER A 78 -7.96 4.24 -1.60
N ASP A 79 -8.08 3.22 -2.45
CA ASP A 79 -7.22 2.03 -2.35
C ASP A 79 -5.76 2.45 -2.25
N HIS A 80 -5.02 1.81 -1.34
CA HIS A 80 -3.61 2.12 -1.11
C HIS A 80 -2.78 0.88 -0.82
N LEU A 81 -1.49 1.02 -1.01
CA LEU A 81 -0.47 0.04 -0.63
C LEU A 81 0.51 0.71 0.32
N ALA A 82 1.13 -0.05 1.22
CA ALA A 82 2.24 0.45 2.01
C ALA A 82 3.53 -0.32 1.73
N ILE A 83 4.63 0.42 1.61
CA ILE A 83 5.99 -0.11 1.62
C ILE A 83 6.38 -0.34 3.09
N GLY A 84 7.00 -1.48 3.39
CA GLY A 84 7.63 -1.76 4.68
C GLY A 84 6.79 -2.61 5.61
N ALA A 85 6.70 -2.25 6.89
CA ALA A 85 6.16 -3.07 7.95
C ALA A 85 4.70 -3.49 7.74
N ALA A 86 4.41 -4.76 8.00
CA ALA A 86 3.05 -5.29 8.08
C ALA A 86 2.56 -5.36 9.53
N TYR A 87 1.25 -5.25 9.73
CA TYR A 87 0.64 -5.42 11.04
C TYR A 87 0.41 -6.91 11.36
N ALA A 88 1.03 -7.39 12.42
CA ALA A 88 0.86 -8.79 12.87
C ALA A 88 -0.61 -9.15 13.17
N SER A 89 -1.42 -8.16 13.58
CA SER A 89 -2.86 -8.33 13.85
C SER A 89 -3.66 -8.83 12.64
N ASN A 90 -3.15 -8.68 11.43
CA ASN A 90 -3.78 -9.13 10.18
C ASN A 90 -3.50 -10.61 9.85
N ILE A 91 -2.68 -11.26 10.67
CA ILE A 91 -2.35 -12.68 10.56
C ILE A 91 -3.07 -13.44 11.68
N SER A 92 -3.61 -14.62 11.39
CA SER A 92 -4.24 -15.49 12.39
C SER A 92 -3.28 -15.72 13.56
N ASP A 93 -3.78 -15.52 14.79
CA ASP A 93 -3.00 -15.58 16.04
C ASP A 93 -1.82 -14.60 16.13
N GLY A 94 -1.78 -13.58 15.28
CA GLY A 94 -0.66 -12.65 15.14
C GLY A 94 -0.31 -11.88 16.42
N LYS A 95 -1.30 -11.68 17.31
CA LYS A 95 -1.08 -11.01 18.61
C LYS A 95 -0.33 -11.87 19.64
N THR A 96 -0.29 -13.19 19.43
CA THR A 96 0.26 -14.17 20.39
C THR A 96 1.37 -15.04 19.81
N ALA A 97 1.50 -15.05 18.48
CA ALA A 97 2.54 -15.80 17.78
C ALA A 97 3.92 -15.16 17.97
N SER A 98 4.98 -15.98 17.97
CA SER A 98 6.34 -15.45 18.02
C SER A 98 6.73 -14.76 16.69
N PRO A 99 7.67 -13.79 16.72
CA PRO A 99 8.15 -13.12 15.50
C PRO A 99 8.64 -14.09 14.43
N GLU A 100 9.32 -15.17 14.81
CA GLU A 100 9.83 -16.19 13.89
C GLU A 100 8.68 -16.94 13.21
N SER A 101 7.61 -17.26 13.97
CA SER A 101 6.40 -17.89 13.43
C SER A 101 5.69 -16.95 12.45
N LEU A 102 5.62 -15.66 12.77
CA LEU A 102 5.00 -14.66 11.90
C LEU A 102 5.81 -14.47 10.61
N ALA A 103 7.12 -14.34 10.72
CA ALA A 103 8.03 -14.21 9.57
C ALA A 103 7.92 -15.41 8.61
N SER A 104 7.81 -16.64 9.14
CA SER A 104 7.62 -17.84 8.31
C SER A 104 6.27 -17.87 7.56
N ARG A 105 5.31 -17.04 7.98
CA ARG A 105 4.00 -16.87 7.34
C ARG A 105 3.91 -15.62 6.46
N GLY A 106 5.05 -14.96 6.19
CA GLY A 106 5.14 -13.81 5.32
C GLY A 106 4.95 -12.46 6.00
N TRP A 107 4.97 -12.40 7.34
CA TRP A 107 4.95 -11.11 8.03
C TRP A 107 6.20 -10.31 7.70
N ASN A 108 6.01 -9.13 7.11
CA ASN A 108 7.10 -8.24 6.75
C ASN A 108 7.45 -7.33 7.93
N ILE A 109 8.73 -7.36 8.33
CA ILE A 109 9.28 -6.54 9.41
C ILE A 109 10.13 -5.44 8.79
N SER A 110 9.86 -4.19 9.16
CA SER A 110 10.60 -3.01 8.70
C SER A 110 10.51 -1.90 9.75
N ASP A 111 11.47 -0.99 9.72
CA ASP A 111 11.45 0.23 10.52
C ASP A 111 10.59 1.33 9.87
N VAL A 112 10.07 1.10 8.68
CA VAL A 112 9.21 2.03 7.96
C VAL A 112 7.87 1.38 7.59
N HIS A 113 6.83 2.23 7.49
CA HIS A 113 5.53 1.92 6.93
C HIS A 113 5.05 3.18 6.21
N VAL A 114 4.98 3.14 4.90
CA VAL A 114 4.68 4.33 4.10
C VAL A 114 3.65 4.01 3.03
N ASP A 115 2.48 4.63 3.18
CA ASP A 115 1.34 4.45 2.29
C ASP A 115 1.47 5.27 1.02
N PHE A 116 0.98 4.73 -0.06
CA PHE A 116 0.79 5.43 -1.31
C PHE A 116 -0.52 5.01 -1.97
N MET A 117 -1.33 6.00 -2.32
CA MET A 117 -2.64 5.80 -2.90
C MET A 117 -2.54 5.31 -4.33
N ILE A 118 -3.33 4.30 -4.68
CA ILE A 118 -3.40 3.69 -6.01
C ILE A 118 -4.80 3.73 -6.61
N GLY A 119 -5.84 3.94 -5.79
CA GLY A 119 -7.23 3.89 -6.20
C GLY A 119 -7.67 5.06 -7.09
N SER A 120 -8.74 4.85 -7.81
CA SER A 120 -9.36 5.84 -8.70
C SER A 120 -10.85 5.55 -8.89
N SER A 121 -11.59 6.54 -9.40
CA SER A 121 -13.01 6.40 -9.74
C SER A 121 -13.32 5.41 -10.87
N ASP A 122 -12.31 4.90 -11.55
CA ASP A 122 -12.42 3.87 -12.60
C ASP A 122 -11.70 2.56 -12.23
N MET A 123 -11.23 2.43 -10.97
CA MET A 123 -10.56 1.23 -10.47
C MET A 123 -11.45 0.01 -10.60
N MET A 124 -10.87 -1.07 -11.11
CA MET A 124 -11.50 -2.39 -11.16
C MET A 124 -10.59 -3.40 -10.45
N ILE A 125 -11.17 -4.17 -9.53
CA ILE A 125 -10.47 -5.21 -8.78
C ILE A 125 -11.25 -6.51 -8.91
N ASP A 126 -10.56 -7.58 -9.27
CA ASP A 126 -11.09 -8.93 -9.25
C ASP A 126 -10.33 -9.79 -8.24
N GLY A 127 -11.07 -10.50 -7.41
CA GLY A 127 -10.54 -11.57 -6.57
C GLY A 127 -10.45 -12.86 -7.37
N ILE A 128 -9.31 -13.56 -7.30
CA ILE A 128 -9.16 -14.88 -7.90
C ILE A 128 -9.25 -15.93 -6.80
N THR A 129 -10.26 -16.79 -6.90
CA THR A 129 -10.48 -17.88 -5.95
C THR A 129 -9.47 -19.02 -6.16
N GLN A 130 -9.36 -19.94 -5.19
CA GLN A 130 -8.44 -21.07 -5.28
C GLN A 130 -8.69 -21.99 -6.48
N ASP A 131 -9.93 -22.03 -6.97
CA ASP A 131 -10.35 -22.78 -8.17
C ASP A 131 -10.30 -21.93 -9.45
N ASN A 132 -9.55 -20.83 -9.42
CA ASN A 132 -9.31 -19.89 -10.53
C ASN A 132 -10.56 -19.20 -11.11
N HIS A 133 -11.62 -19.03 -10.33
CA HIS A 133 -12.74 -18.18 -10.73
C HIS A 133 -12.44 -16.72 -10.37
N SER A 134 -12.75 -15.81 -11.31
CA SER A 134 -12.71 -14.37 -11.06
C SER A 134 -14.02 -13.92 -10.43
N VAL A 135 -13.90 -13.20 -9.32
CA VAL A 135 -15.02 -12.61 -8.58
C VAL A 135 -14.80 -11.09 -8.54
N PRO A 136 -15.74 -10.28 -9.03
CA PRO A 136 -15.62 -8.82 -8.92
C PRO A 136 -15.57 -8.40 -7.46
N VAL A 137 -14.61 -7.53 -7.11
CA VAL A 137 -14.48 -6.91 -5.80
C VAL A 137 -14.78 -5.42 -5.90
N PHE A 138 -14.13 -4.74 -6.88
CA PHE A 138 -14.43 -3.35 -7.20
C PHE A 138 -14.80 -3.19 -8.66
N ARG A 139 -15.74 -2.25 -8.92
CA ARG A 139 -16.09 -1.74 -10.24
C ARG A 139 -16.33 -0.25 -10.14
N ASN A 140 -15.72 0.52 -11.06
CA ASN A 140 -15.82 1.98 -11.11
C ASN A 140 -15.45 2.61 -9.74
N GLY A 141 -14.39 2.12 -9.11
CA GLY A 141 -13.87 2.66 -7.86
C GLY A 141 -14.70 2.37 -6.61
N ASP A 142 -15.74 1.54 -6.69
CA ASP A 142 -16.61 1.18 -5.56
C ASP A 142 -16.82 -0.33 -5.49
N TRP A 143 -17.39 -0.81 -4.39
CA TRP A 143 -17.75 -2.23 -4.21
C TRP A 143 -18.66 -2.73 -5.34
N ALA A 144 -18.38 -3.93 -5.86
CA ALA A 144 -19.11 -4.55 -6.97
C ALA A 144 -20.44 -5.20 -6.54
#